data_d671d2e66f5fdf5ee025108a5ff6fcc6
#
_entry.id   d671d2e66f5fdf5ee025108a5ff6fcc6
#
_cell.length_a   1.000
_cell.length_b   1.000
_cell.length_c   1.000
_cell.angle_alpha   90.00
_cell.angle_beta   90.00
_cell.angle_gamma   90.00
#
_symmetry.space_group_name_H-M   'P 1'
#
loop_
_entity.id
_entity.type
_entity.pdbx_description
1 polymer ?
#
loop_
_entity_poly.entity_id
_entity_poly.type
_entity_poly.pdbx_seq_one_letter_code
_entity_poly.pdbx_strand_id
1 'polypeptide(L)'
;MRALAIVLSILLSLPALAQTPSPVREDGSTVLHLGEFAERTLRQDRLSVQLRAEASGPDAARVQGEINRRMNAALEQARRAPAVRAETRGYWVNHERPQNAPPRWRGQQMLVLTSTDTAATLALAGELQQGGLIMSGMNFDLSPEATRAAEDELTSEAIRRLRERVERVAATMGLQVRHIRDLRVGQAGGGPGPRPMMMRAEAAGGAAPPVAEPGETTIRVSVDAEAILVPRPRQ
;
A
#
# COMPACT_ATOMS: atom_id res chain seq x y z
N MET A 1 26.78 -48.57 59.11
CA MET A 1 26.06 -48.93 57.93
C MET A 1 26.21 -47.75 56.91
N ARG A 2 27.01 -47.97 55.89
CA ARG A 2 27.42 -46.93 54.90
C ARG A 2 26.47 -47.00 53.69
N ALA A 3 25.72 -45.93 53.45
CA ALA A 3 24.89 -45.78 52.26
C ALA A 3 25.70 -45.11 51.17
N LEU A 4 25.89 -45.79 50.05
CA LEU A 4 26.61 -45.39 48.88
C LEU A 4 25.58 -44.70 47.96
N ALA A 5 25.73 -43.39 47.73
CA ALA A 5 24.89 -42.63 46.75
C ALA A 5 25.58 -42.67 45.38
N ILE A 6 24.94 -43.32 44.41
CA ILE A 6 25.37 -43.34 43.01
C ILE A 6 24.73 -42.16 42.32
N VAL A 7 25.54 -41.17 41.90
CA VAL A 7 25.12 -40.04 41.03
C VAL A 7 25.22 -40.49 39.58
N LEU A 8 24.06 -40.63 38.93
CA LEU A 8 23.94 -40.99 37.53
C LEU A 8 23.99 -39.68 36.70
N SER A 9 25.14 -39.38 36.10
CA SER A 9 25.31 -38.23 35.18
C SER A 9 24.75 -38.57 33.79
N ILE A 10 23.60 -38.02 33.47
CA ILE A 10 23.01 -38.10 32.09
C ILE A 10 23.68 -37.02 31.24
N LEU A 11 24.57 -37.43 30.35
CA LEU A 11 25.10 -36.59 29.27
C LEU A 11 24.02 -36.39 28.22
N LEU A 12 23.43 -35.20 28.18
CA LEU A 12 22.59 -34.75 27.07
C LEU A 12 23.50 -34.45 25.85
N SER A 13 23.55 -35.37 24.90
CA SER A 13 24.15 -35.17 23.60
C SER A 13 23.20 -34.32 22.75
N LEU A 14 23.50 -33.02 22.58
CA LEU A 14 22.86 -32.14 21.61
C LEU A 14 23.23 -32.63 20.17
N PRO A 15 22.26 -32.86 19.27
CA PRO A 15 22.59 -33.14 17.88
C PRO A 15 23.20 -31.88 17.27
N ALA A 16 24.45 -31.97 16.85
CA ALA A 16 25.10 -30.99 16.01
C ALA A 16 24.27 -30.89 14.69
N LEU A 17 23.65 -29.75 14.45
CA LEU A 17 23.06 -29.43 13.14
C LEU A 17 24.20 -29.43 12.12
N ALA A 18 24.38 -30.55 11.44
CA ALA A 18 25.28 -30.66 10.31
C ALA A 18 24.80 -29.64 9.24
N GLN A 19 25.56 -28.56 9.07
CA GLN A 19 25.45 -27.70 7.91
C GLN A 19 25.76 -28.56 6.70
N THR A 20 24.73 -28.86 5.90
CA THR A 20 24.94 -29.53 4.63
C THR A 20 25.81 -28.63 3.75
N PRO A 21 27.03 -29.07 3.37
CA PRO A 21 27.87 -28.28 2.48
C PRO A 21 27.09 -28.08 1.17
N SER A 22 27.03 -26.82 0.72
CA SER A 22 26.49 -26.53 -0.61
C SER A 22 27.20 -27.39 -1.63
N PRO A 23 26.47 -28.09 -2.53
CA PRO A 23 27.11 -29.01 -3.48
C PRO A 23 28.07 -28.18 -4.36
N VAL A 24 29.35 -28.46 -4.24
CA VAL A 24 30.37 -27.98 -5.18
C VAL A 24 30.03 -28.61 -6.53
N ARG A 25 29.69 -27.82 -7.51
CA ARG A 25 29.39 -28.29 -8.85
C ARG A 25 30.70 -28.70 -9.53
N GLU A 26 30.79 -29.97 -9.91
CA GLU A 26 31.96 -30.55 -10.60
C GLU A 26 32.19 -30.00 -12.01
N ASP A 27 31.21 -29.22 -12.57
CA ASP A 27 31.28 -28.63 -13.91
C ASP A 27 32.08 -27.30 -14.01
N GLY A 28 32.74 -26.88 -12.91
CA GLY A 28 33.50 -25.63 -12.88
C GLY A 28 32.64 -24.37 -12.98
N SER A 29 31.34 -24.49 -12.88
CA SER A 29 30.42 -23.35 -12.92
C SER A 29 30.33 -22.67 -11.54
N THR A 30 30.19 -21.34 -11.55
CA THR A 30 29.94 -20.51 -10.37
C THR A 30 28.50 -20.03 -10.38
N VAL A 31 27.82 -20.14 -9.25
CA VAL A 31 26.47 -19.58 -9.07
C VAL A 31 26.61 -18.19 -8.47
N LEU A 32 26.02 -17.20 -9.13
CA LEU A 32 26.00 -15.81 -8.69
C LEU A 32 24.57 -15.41 -8.33
N HIS A 33 24.35 -14.97 -7.10
CA HIS A 33 23.11 -14.40 -6.65
C HIS A 33 23.24 -12.88 -6.58
N LEU A 34 22.38 -12.18 -7.26
CA LEU A 34 22.37 -10.71 -7.29
C LEU A 34 20.94 -10.18 -7.23
N GLY A 35 20.78 -9.05 -6.54
CA GLY A 35 19.59 -8.23 -6.58
C GLY A 35 19.88 -6.84 -7.11
N GLU A 36 18.92 -6.27 -7.81
CA GLU A 36 18.89 -4.88 -8.26
C GLU A 36 17.52 -4.29 -8.02
N PHE A 37 17.44 -2.97 -8.06
CA PHE A 37 16.18 -2.27 -8.01
C PHE A 37 16.18 -1.05 -8.94
N ALA A 38 14.97 -0.64 -9.31
CA ALA A 38 14.70 0.66 -9.90
C ALA A 38 13.62 1.37 -9.10
N GLU A 39 13.71 2.68 -9.01
CA GLU A 39 12.73 3.49 -8.31
C GLU A 39 12.49 4.81 -9.03
N ARG A 40 11.29 5.35 -8.86
CA ARG A 40 10.88 6.66 -9.40
C ARG A 40 9.92 7.33 -8.45
N THR A 41 10.13 8.62 -8.24
CA THR A 41 9.20 9.48 -7.53
C THR A 41 8.24 10.09 -8.54
N LEU A 42 6.95 9.94 -8.28
CA LEU A 42 5.85 10.42 -9.12
C LEU A 42 4.96 11.35 -8.32
N ARG A 43 4.45 12.39 -8.97
CA ARG A 43 3.42 13.25 -8.39
C ARG A 43 2.11 12.48 -8.30
N GLN A 44 1.44 12.57 -7.16
CA GLN A 44 0.12 11.98 -6.96
C GLN A 44 -0.89 12.63 -7.91
N ASP A 45 -1.65 11.84 -8.61
CA ASP A 45 -2.54 12.28 -9.70
C ASP A 45 -4.02 12.06 -9.42
N ARG A 46 -4.37 11.39 -8.30
CA ARG A 46 -5.75 11.08 -7.94
C ARG A 46 -6.14 11.69 -6.62
N LEU A 47 -7.24 12.45 -6.62
CA LEU A 47 -7.86 12.96 -5.39
C LEU A 47 -8.90 11.98 -4.87
N SER A 48 -8.87 11.75 -3.56
CA SER A 48 -9.89 11.00 -2.81
C SER A 48 -10.48 11.91 -1.74
N VAL A 49 -11.81 12.12 -1.79
CA VAL A 49 -12.56 12.90 -0.81
C VAL A 49 -13.53 11.98 -0.09
N GLN A 50 -13.52 12.04 1.23
CA GLN A 50 -14.43 11.28 2.09
C GLN A 50 -15.48 12.21 2.68
N LEU A 51 -16.74 11.93 2.40
CA LEU A 51 -17.88 12.61 2.98
C LEU A 51 -18.73 11.61 3.76
N ARG A 52 -19.51 12.12 4.72
CA ARG A 52 -20.42 11.29 5.49
C ARG A 52 -21.79 11.94 5.65
N ALA A 53 -22.83 11.13 5.54
CA ALA A 53 -24.16 11.47 6.02
C ALA A 53 -24.27 11.01 7.47
N GLU A 54 -24.66 11.91 8.37
CA GLU A 54 -24.89 11.61 9.78
C GLU A 54 -26.33 11.97 10.17
N ALA A 55 -26.93 11.17 11.05
CA ALA A 55 -28.18 11.51 11.69
C ALA A 55 -28.22 10.99 13.12
N SER A 56 -28.97 11.69 13.98
CA SER A 56 -29.23 11.24 15.34
C SER A 56 -30.67 11.55 15.75
N GLY A 57 -31.25 10.74 16.62
CA GLY A 57 -32.61 10.93 17.08
C GLY A 57 -33.08 9.86 18.06
N PRO A 58 -34.29 9.96 18.58
CA PRO A 58 -34.84 9.03 19.56
C PRO A 58 -35.23 7.67 18.94
N ASP A 59 -35.39 7.59 17.61
CA ASP A 59 -35.92 6.43 16.91
C ASP A 59 -34.97 5.97 15.79
N ALA A 60 -34.67 4.66 15.77
CA ALA A 60 -33.72 4.07 14.81
C ALA A 60 -34.22 4.17 13.36
N ALA A 61 -35.48 3.96 13.10
CA ALA A 61 -36.04 3.95 11.74
C ALA A 61 -36.01 5.35 11.12
N ARG A 62 -36.23 6.39 11.94
CA ARG A 62 -36.07 7.80 11.50
C ARG A 62 -34.64 8.13 11.17
N VAL A 63 -33.70 7.70 12.01
CA VAL A 63 -32.26 7.90 11.76
C VAL A 63 -31.84 7.22 10.46
N GLN A 64 -32.25 5.96 10.24
CA GLN A 64 -32.00 5.24 8.98
C GLN A 64 -32.60 5.96 7.78
N GLY A 65 -33.88 6.35 7.88
CA GLY A 65 -34.57 7.07 6.80
C GLY A 65 -33.86 8.37 6.41
N GLU A 66 -33.35 9.11 7.39
CA GLU A 66 -32.62 10.37 7.16
C GLU A 66 -31.29 10.12 6.44
N ILE A 67 -30.50 9.11 6.88
CA ILE A 67 -29.22 8.76 6.25
C ILE A 67 -29.48 8.32 4.80
N ASN A 68 -30.45 7.41 4.59
CA ASN A 68 -30.77 6.92 3.27
C ASN A 68 -31.22 8.04 2.33
N ARG A 69 -32.04 8.97 2.79
CA ARG A 69 -32.50 10.12 2.01
C ARG A 69 -31.32 11.00 1.56
N ARG A 70 -30.42 11.38 2.49
CA ARG A 70 -29.24 12.17 2.18
C ARG A 70 -28.30 11.46 1.24
N MET A 71 -28.05 10.17 1.45
CA MET A 71 -27.16 9.38 0.63
C MET A 71 -27.72 9.19 -0.79
N ASN A 72 -29.02 8.92 -0.94
CA ASN A 72 -29.66 8.82 -2.25
C ASN A 72 -29.54 10.14 -3.02
N ALA A 73 -29.82 11.29 -2.38
CA ALA A 73 -29.66 12.59 -3.00
C ALA A 73 -28.21 12.84 -3.45
N ALA A 74 -27.25 12.47 -2.61
CA ALA A 74 -25.81 12.58 -2.92
C ALA A 74 -25.42 11.71 -4.12
N LEU A 75 -25.90 10.48 -4.18
CA LEU A 75 -25.62 9.57 -5.30
C LEU A 75 -26.25 10.05 -6.61
N GLU A 76 -27.48 10.60 -6.57
CA GLU A 76 -28.10 11.21 -7.75
C GLU A 76 -27.30 12.40 -8.27
N GLN A 77 -26.74 13.20 -7.36
CA GLN A 77 -25.88 14.32 -7.73
C GLN A 77 -24.54 13.83 -8.32
N ALA A 78 -23.91 12.82 -7.70
CA ALA A 78 -22.68 12.23 -8.19
C ALA A 78 -22.82 11.62 -9.61
N ARG A 79 -23.96 11.06 -9.96
CA ARG A 79 -24.25 10.55 -11.31
C ARG A 79 -24.16 11.61 -12.40
N ARG A 80 -24.32 12.89 -12.06
CA ARG A 80 -24.21 14.02 -13.00
C ARG A 80 -22.76 14.44 -13.25
N ALA A 81 -21.82 13.89 -12.48
CA ALA A 81 -20.39 14.14 -12.60
C ALA A 81 -19.65 12.85 -13.01
N PRO A 82 -19.75 12.41 -14.29
CA PRO A 82 -19.24 11.10 -14.71
C PRO A 82 -17.72 10.96 -14.61
N ALA A 83 -16.98 12.07 -14.53
CA ALA A 83 -15.54 12.07 -14.28
C ALA A 83 -15.17 11.67 -12.84
N VAL A 84 -16.14 11.66 -11.91
CA VAL A 84 -15.91 11.37 -10.50
C VAL A 84 -16.57 10.06 -10.12
N ARG A 85 -15.78 9.11 -9.67
CA ARG A 85 -16.28 7.84 -9.13
C ARG A 85 -16.77 8.07 -7.70
N ALA A 86 -18.01 7.67 -7.42
CA ALA A 86 -18.62 7.74 -6.10
C ALA A 86 -18.93 6.34 -5.58
N GLU A 87 -18.47 6.02 -4.37
CA GLU A 87 -18.68 4.73 -3.71
C GLU A 87 -19.19 4.94 -2.29
N THR A 88 -20.24 4.22 -1.90
CA THR A 88 -20.67 4.20 -0.50
C THR A 88 -19.89 3.18 0.30
N ARG A 89 -19.53 3.53 1.55
CA ARG A 89 -18.83 2.65 2.49
C ARG A 89 -19.38 2.82 3.90
N GLY A 90 -19.18 1.83 4.75
CA GLY A 90 -19.36 1.93 6.20
C GLY A 90 -20.72 2.49 6.63
N TYR A 91 -21.80 1.68 6.54
CA TYR A 91 -23.10 2.02 7.10
C TYR A 91 -23.26 1.43 8.51
N TRP A 92 -23.68 2.25 9.47
CA TRP A 92 -24.04 1.76 10.80
C TRP A 92 -25.08 2.65 11.46
N VAL A 93 -25.87 2.08 12.37
CA VAL A 93 -26.79 2.76 13.28
C VAL A 93 -26.68 2.12 14.65
N ASN A 94 -26.31 2.89 15.65
CA ASN A 94 -26.07 2.43 17.01
C ASN A 94 -26.89 3.21 18.02
N HIS A 95 -27.20 2.58 19.16
CA HIS A 95 -27.82 3.22 20.29
C HIS A 95 -26.75 3.76 21.25
N GLU A 96 -26.70 5.06 21.42
CA GLU A 96 -25.77 5.74 22.33
C GLU A 96 -26.47 6.07 23.66
N ARG A 97 -25.77 5.84 24.77
CA ARG A 97 -26.20 6.20 26.13
C ARG A 97 -25.15 7.11 26.77
N PRO A 98 -25.13 8.40 26.43
CA PRO A 98 -24.18 9.33 27.04
C PRO A 98 -24.51 9.52 28.52
N GLN A 99 -23.49 9.75 29.35
CA GLN A 99 -23.64 9.87 30.80
C GLN A 99 -24.56 11.05 31.22
N ASN A 100 -24.56 12.15 30.47
CA ASN A 100 -25.25 13.41 30.82
C ASN A 100 -26.29 13.82 29.78
N ALA A 101 -26.82 12.91 28.95
CA ALA A 101 -27.83 13.22 27.97
C ALA A 101 -28.80 12.02 27.77
N PRO A 102 -30.03 12.23 27.29
CA PRO A 102 -30.95 11.12 26.99
C PRO A 102 -30.33 10.12 26.00
N PRO A 103 -30.68 8.83 26.13
CA PRO A 103 -30.33 7.84 25.14
C PRO A 103 -30.85 8.24 23.76
N ARG A 104 -30.03 8.00 22.74
CA ARG A 104 -30.36 8.34 21.36
C ARG A 104 -29.77 7.35 20.38
N TRP A 105 -30.41 7.22 19.24
CA TRP A 105 -29.85 6.54 18.08
C TRP A 105 -28.96 7.51 17.30
N ARG A 106 -27.82 7.02 16.85
CA ARG A 106 -26.93 7.74 15.95
C ARG A 106 -26.53 6.80 14.82
N GLY A 107 -26.48 7.33 13.61
CA GLY A 107 -26.07 6.58 12.45
C GLY A 107 -25.23 7.39 11.48
N GLN A 108 -24.51 6.70 10.65
CA GLN A 108 -23.61 7.28 9.67
C GLN A 108 -23.49 6.36 8.46
N GLN A 109 -23.32 6.96 7.30
CA GLN A 109 -22.85 6.30 6.08
C GLN A 109 -21.81 7.18 5.40
N MET A 110 -20.76 6.55 4.89
CA MET A 110 -19.67 7.24 4.20
C MET A 110 -19.87 7.17 2.69
N LEU A 111 -19.53 8.27 2.01
CA LEU A 111 -19.40 8.38 0.55
C LEU A 111 -17.94 8.76 0.24
N VAL A 112 -17.30 8.02 -0.66
CA VAL A 112 -15.95 8.29 -1.13
C VAL A 112 -16.02 8.70 -2.59
N LEU A 113 -15.49 9.88 -2.90
CA LEU A 113 -15.32 10.39 -4.25
C LEU A 113 -13.86 10.18 -4.67
N THR A 114 -13.62 9.66 -5.86
CA THR A 114 -12.26 9.51 -6.40
C THR A 114 -12.22 9.92 -7.87
N SER A 115 -11.22 10.70 -8.25
CA SER A 115 -10.95 11.06 -9.65
C SER A 115 -9.53 11.61 -9.82
N THR A 116 -9.03 11.56 -11.04
CA THR A 116 -7.85 12.32 -11.47
C THR A 116 -8.21 13.76 -11.85
N ASP A 117 -9.50 14.07 -12.05
CA ASP A 117 -9.99 15.44 -12.20
C ASP A 117 -10.25 16.05 -10.81
N THR A 118 -9.23 16.73 -10.30
CA THR A 118 -9.27 17.40 -9.00
C THR A 118 -10.36 18.46 -8.94
N ALA A 119 -10.53 19.25 -10.01
CA ALA A 119 -11.50 20.35 -10.04
C ALA A 119 -12.93 19.83 -9.98
N ALA A 120 -13.27 18.82 -10.79
CA ALA A 120 -14.58 18.18 -10.77
C ALA A 120 -14.88 17.53 -9.41
N THR A 121 -13.87 16.89 -8.79
CA THR A 121 -14.05 16.24 -7.49
C THR A 121 -14.33 17.27 -6.38
N LEU A 122 -13.59 18.38 -6.35
CA LEU A 122 -13.78 19.44 -5.37
C LEU A 122 -15.12 20.17 -5.55
N ALA A 123 -15.52 20.42 -6.80
CA ALA A 123 -16.82 21.01 -7.11
C ALA A 123 -17.97 20.13 -6.59
N LEU A 124 -17.96 18.84 -6.93
CA LEU A 124 -18.96 17.89 -6.45
C LEU A 124 -18.95 17.76 -4.92
N ALA A 125 -17.76 17.71 -4.30
CA ALA A 125 -17.66 17.64 -2.85
C ALA A 125 -18.28 18.88 -2.17
N GLY A 126 -18.07 20.07 -2.74
CA GLY A 126 -18.67 21.32 -2.26
C GLY A 126 -20.20 21.31 -2.37
N GLU A 127 -20.74 20.86 -3.49
CA GLU A 127 -22.18 20.70 -3.69
C GLU A 127 -22.80 19.71 -2.70
N LEU A 128 -22.13 18.56 -2.46
CA LEU A 128 -22.60 17.56 -1.50
C LEU A 128 -22.53 18.06 -0.04
N GLN A 129 -21.58 18.92 0.29
CA GLN A 129 -21.55 19.59 1.59
C GLN A 129 -22.74 20.56 1.75
N GLN A 130 -23.09 21.32 0.72
CA GLN A 130 -24.31 22.14 0.72
C GLN A 130 -25.58 21.29 0.86
N GLY A 131 -25.55 20.06 0.32
CA GLY A 131 -26.58 19.03 0.49
C GLY A 131 -26.64 18.36 1.87
N GLY A 132 -25.78 18.80 2.81
CA GLY A 132 -25.78 18.35 4.21
C GLY A 132 -24.88 17.13 4.50
N LEU A 133 -23.96 16.76 3.60
CA LEU A 133 -22.89 15.84 3.93
C LEU A 133 -21.73 16.58 4.60
N ILE A 134 -21.03 15.87 5.45
CA ILE A 134 -19.87 16.41 6.19
C ILE A 134 -18.60 15.82 5.58
N MET A 135 -17.68 16.68 5.13
CA MET A 135 -16.36 16.22 4.71
C MET A 135 -15.58 15.71 5.91
N SER A 136 -15.07 14.48 5.84
CA SER A 136 -14.32 13.83 6.91
C SER A 136 -12.85 13.60 6.59
N GLY A 137 -12.47 13.74 5.32
CA GLY A 137 -11.08 13.58 4.90
C GLY A 137 -10.90 13.87 3.43
N MET A 138 -9.65 14.22 3.08
CA MET A 138 -9.21 14.42 1.71
C MET A 138 -7.74 14.01 1.63
N ASN A 139 -7.39 13.26 0.60
CA ASN A 139 -6.01 12.86 0.34
C ASN A 139 -5.76 12.69 -1.16
N PHE A 140 -4.52 12.90 -1.55
CA PHE A 140 -4.03 12.50 -2.86
C PHE A 140 -3.33 11.16 -2.78
N ASP A 141 -3.37 10.41 -3.86
CA ASP A 141 -2.62 9.17 -4.09
C ASP A 141 -2.29 9.02 -5.59
N LEU A 142 -1.58 7.95 -5.95
CA LEU A 142 -1.41 7.59 -7.35
C LEU A 142 -2.62 6.78 -7.83
N SER A 143 -3.05 7.08 -9.06
CA SER A 143 -4.07 6.25 -9.73
C SER A 143 -3.52 4.83 -9.97
N PRO A 144 -4.39 3.80 -9.99
CA PRO A 144 -3.98 2.45 -10.32
C PRO A 144 -3.32 2.34 -11.70
N GLU A 145 -3.71 3.20 -12.62
CA GLU A 145 -3.16 3.30 -13.97
C GLU A 145 -1.72 3.80 -13.95
N ALA A 146 -1.48 4.93 -13.26
CA ALA A 146 -0.14 5.50 -13.09
C ALA A 146 0.79 4.55 -12.33
N THR A 147 0.25 3.88 -11.29
CA THR A 147 1.01 2.88 -10.52
C THR A 147 1.45 1.73 -11.41
N ARG A 148 0.53 1.10 -12.16
CA ARG A 148 0.86 -0.02 -13.06
C ARG A 148 1.85 0.38 -14.16
N ALA A 149 1.64 1.53 -14.80
CA ALA A 149 2.56 2.01 -15.83
C ALA A 149 3.98 2.21 -15.28
N ALA A 150 4.10 2.78 -14.08
CA ALA A 150 5.39 2.95 -13.43
C ALA A 150 6.04 1.62 -13.04
N GLU A 151 5.27 0.66 -12.52
CA GLU A 151 5.75 -0.67 -12.16
C GLU A 151 6.28 -1.43 -13.38
N ASP A 152 5.61 -1.37 -14.52
CA ASP A 152 6.04 -2.02 -15.78
C ASP A 152 7.35 -1.43 -16.30
N GLU A 153 7.47 -0.10 -16.31
CA GLU A 153 8.70 0.60 -16.72
C GLU A 153 9.85 0.28 -15.78
N LEU A 154 9.63 0.36 -14.45
CA LEU A 154 10.64 0.09 -13.44
C LEU A 154 11.08 -1.38 -13.43
N THR A 155 10.16 -2.32 -13.71
CA THR A 155 10.49 -3.73 -13.89
C THR A 155 11.49 -3.92 -15.03
N SER A 156 11.20 -3.32 -16.17
CA SER A 156 12.08 -3.37 -17.35
C SER A 156 13.45 -2.75 -17.06
N GLU A 157 13.49 -1.64 -16.37
CA GLU A 157 14.71 -0.95 -15.97
C GLU A 157 15.54 -1.77 -14.97
N ALA A 158 14.90 -2.34 -13.94
CA ALA A 158 15.57 -3.17 -12.94
C ALA A 158 16.19 -4.44 -13.56
N ILE A 159 15.48 -5.10 -14.49
CA ILE A 159 16.00 -6.27 -15.23
C ILE A 159 17.21 -5.86 -16.08
N ARG A 160 17.18 -4.74 -16.77
CA ARG A 160 18.31 -4.25 -17.56
C ARG A 160 19.52 -4.00 -16.68
N ARG A 161 19.36 -3.27 -15.57
CA ARG A 161 20.42 -2.99 -14.60
C ARG A 161 21.01 -4.29 -14.00
N LEU A 162 20.14 -5.25 -13.68
CA LEU A 162 20.55 -6.56 -13.17
C LEU A 162 21.45 -7.28 -14.18
N ARG A 163 21.02 -7.39 -15.46
CA ARG A 163 21.83 -8.04 -16.52
C ARG A 163 23.19 -7.40 -16.69
N GLU A 164 23.24 -6.08 -16.79
CA GLU A 164 24.49 -5.33 -16.90
C GLU A 164 25.40 -5.58 -15.67
N ARG A 165 24.83 -5.68 -14.48
CA ARG A 165 25.60 -5.98 -13.27
C ARG A 165 26.13 -7.41 -13.25
N VAL A 166 25.31 -8.40 -13.63
CA VAL A 166 25.74 -9.80 -13.75
C VAL A 166 26.93 -9.92 -14.70
N GLU A 167 26.87 -9.25 -15.87
CA GLU A 167 27.95 -9.24 -16.85
C GLU A 167 29.23 -8.58 -16.32
N ARG A 168 29.10 -7.43 -15.64
CA ARG A 168 30.27 -6.76 -15.02
C ARG A 168 30.93 -7.64 -13.95
N VAL A 169 30.14 -8.28 -13.07
CA VAL A 169 30.69 -9.15 -12.03
C VAL A 169 31.36 -10.38 -12.67
N ALA A 170 30.75 -11.01 -13.66
CA ALA A 170 31.35 -12.12 -14.38
C ALA A 170 32.67 -11.72 -15.01
N ALA A 171 32.75 -10.57 -15.67
CA ALA A 171 34.00 -10.06 -16.28
C ALA A 171 35.10 -9.81 -15.25
N THR A 172 34.77 -9.25 -14.09
CA THR A 172 35.75 -9.02 -12.99
C THR A 172 36.32 -10.32 -12.44
N MET A 173 35.51 -11.40 -12.44
CA MET A 173 35.93 -12.75 -12.03
C MET A 173 36.69 -13.51 -13.12
N GLY A 174 36.88 -12.96 -14.32
CA GLY A 174 37.42 -13.67 -15.46
C GLY A 174 36.50 -14.72 -16.07
N LEU A 175 35.22 -14.67 -15.71
CA LEU A 175 34.18 -15.61 -16.16
C LEU A 175 33.29 -14.95 -17.21
N GLN A 176 32.36 -15.74 -17.76
CA GLN A 176 31.28 -15.28 -18.62
C GLN A 176 29.94 -15.81 -18.12
N VAL A 177 28.87 -15.08 -18.42
CA VAL A 177 27.49 -15.49 -18.09
C VAL A 177 27.05 -16.58 -19.06
N ARG A 178 26.70 -17.76 -18.55
CA ARG A 178 26.10 -18.83 -19.34
C ARG A 178 24.62 -18.58 -19.56
N HIS A 179 23.88 -18.34 -18.47
CA HIS A 179 22.45 -17.99 -18.48
C HIS A 179 22.02 -17.50 -17.08
N ILE A 180 20.90 -16.80 -17.04
CA ILE A 180 20.17 -16.53 -15.81
C ILE A 180 19.20 -17.69 -15.59
N ARG A 181 19.33 -18.41 -14.47
CA ARG A 181 18.58 -19.61 -14.14
C ARG A 181 17.26 -19.31 -13.46
N ASP A 182 17.25 -18.35 -12.55
CA ASP A 182 16.08 -17.90 -11.79
C ASP A 182 16.03 -16.39 -11.82
N LEU A 183 14.82 -15.84 -11.99
CA LEU A 183 14.56 -14.41 -11.94
C LEU A 183 13.28 -14.19 -11.14
N ARG A 184 13.38 -13.43 -10.07
CA ARG A 184 12.25 -13.05 -9.24
C ARG A 184 12.04 -11.55 -9.32
N VAL A 185 10.83 -11.18 -9.70
CA VAL A 185 10.39 -9.78 -9.68
C VAL A 185 9.52 -9.60 -8.45
N GLY A 186 9.96 -8.71 -7.56
CA GLY A 186 9.23 -8.36 -6.36
C GLY A 186 8.89 -6.87 -6.36
N GLN A 187 7.72 -6.53 -5.89
CA GLN A 187 7.53 -5.18 -5.39
C GLN A 187 8.34 -5.11 -4.10
N ALA A 188 9.39 -4.31 -4.08
CA ALA A 188 9.99 -3.94 -2.81
C ALA A 188 8.89 -3.19 -2.08
N GLY A 189 8.27 -3.87 -1.10
CA GLY A 189 7.18 -3.31 -0.33
C GLY A 189 7.57 -1.89 0.03
N GLY A 190 6.80 -0.91 -0.40
CA GLY A 190 7.08 0.47 -0.11
C GLY A 190 7.28 0.55 1.39
N GLY A 191 8.52 0.83 1.81
CA GLY A 191 8.76 1.22 3.18
C GLY A 191 7.75 2.33 3.48
N PRO A 192 7.37 2.56 4.73
CA PRO A 192 6.41 3.59 5.07
C PRO A 192 6.89 4.88 4.41
N GLY A 193 6.24 5.23 3.28
CA GLY A 193 6.43 6.52 2.64
C GLY A 193 6.23 7.60 3.68
N PRO A 194 6.79 8.79 3.51
CA PRO A 194 6.59 9.88 4.44
C PRO A 194 5.10 9.96 4.77
N ARG A 195 4.75 9.68 6.02
CA ARG A 195 3.37 9.82 6.48
C ARG A 195 3.00 11.28 6.25
N PRO A 196 1.94 11.58 5.47
CA PRO A 196 1.46 12.95 5.40
C PRO A 196 1.20 13.39 6.83
N MET A 197 1.89 14.44 7.27
CA MET A 197 1.51 15.09 8.52
C MET A 197 0.09 15.60 8.31
N MET A 198 -0.87 14.99 9.00
CA MET A 198 -2.22 15.52 9.07
C MET A 198 -2.12 16.87 9.77
N MET A 199 -2.13 17.95 9.02
CA MET A 199 -2.45 19.26 9.56
C MET A 199 -3.91 19.21 10.00
N ARG A 200 -4.09 19.27 11.31
CA ARG A 200 -5.40 19.39 11.96
C ARG A 200 -5.94 20.77 11.57
N ALA A 201 -6.80 20.82 10.57
CA ALA A 201 -7.55 22.04 10.26
C ALA A 201 -8.52 22.26 11.41
N GLU A 202 -8.24 23.26 12.25
CA GLU A 202 -9.23 23.80 13.18
C GLU A 202 -10.36 24.41 12.33
N ALA A 203 -11.58 23.96 12.59
CA ALA A 203 -12.78 24.41 11.90
C ALA A 203 -13.07 25.89 12.28
N ALA A 204 -12.57 26.82 11.50
CA ALA A 204 -13.04 28.18 11.46
C ALA A 204 -14.24 28.24 10.50
N GLY A 205 -15.39 28.64 10.99
CA GLY A 205 -16.64 28.75 10.26
C GLY A 205 -16.54 29.71 9.06
N GLY A 206 -16.92 29.18 7.88
CA GLY A 206 -16.97 29.91 6.64
C GLY A 206 -16.29 29.07 5.56
N ALA A 207 -17.08 28.28 4.79
CA ALA A 207 -16.56 27.27 3.90
C ALA A 207 -15.91 27.88 2.65
N ALA A 208 -14.65 28.29 2.75
CA ALA A 208 -13.77 28.24 1.58
C ALA A 208 -13.43 26.76 1.30
N PRO A 209 -13.41 26.31 0.03
CA PRO A 209 -12.99 24.95 -0.29
C PRO A 209 -11.58 24.72 0.27
N PRO A 210 -11.32 23.53 0.87
CA PRO A 210 -10.01 23.24 1.41
C PRO A 210 -8.96 23.28 0.30
N VAL A 211 -7.86 23.99 0.55
CA VAL A 211 -6.71 24.02 -0.35
C VAL A 211 -5.92 22.73 -0.13
N ALA A 212 -5.76 21.94 -1.17
CA ALA A 212 -4.94 20.73 -1.14
C ALA A 212 -4.07 20.66 -2.40
N GLU A 213 -2.81 20.35 -2.18
CA GLU A 213 -1.84 20.13 -3.26
C GLU A 213 -1.42 18.65 -3.30
N PRO A 214 -1.25 18.06 -4.51
CA PRO A 214 -0.74 16.72 -4.65
C PRO A 214 0.67 16.62 -4.09
N GLY A 215 0.91 15.59 -3.28
CA GLY A 215 2.24 15.18 -2.83
C GLY A 215 2.93 14.30 -3.87
N GLU A 216 4.00 13.66 -3.44
CA GLU A 216 4.77 12.71 -4.24
C GLU A 216 4.76 11.33 -3.61
N THR A 217 4.87 10.30 -4.43
CA THR A 217 4.98 8.89 -4.01
C THR A 217 6.13 8.23 -4.76
N THR A 218 7.01 7.53 -4.04
CA THR A 218 8.09 6.76 -4.65
C THR A 218 7.63 5.32 -4.84
N ILE A 219 7.67 4.85 -6.09
CA ILE A 219 7.48 3.45 -6.46
C ILE A 219 8.84 2.81 -6.63
N ARG A 220 9.01 1.60 -6.10
CA ARG A 220 10.25 0.82 -6.20
C ARG A 220 9.92 -0.60 -6.58
N VAL A 221 10.65 -1.12 -7.57
CA VAL A 221 10.60 -2.53 -8.00
C VAL A 221 11.98 -3.15 -7.78
N SER A 222 12.04 -4.32 -7.16
CA SER A 222 13.25 -5.11 -7.00
C SER A 222 13.22 -6.34 -7.89
N VAL A 223 14.39 -6.73 -8.36
CA VAL A 223 14.59 -7.98 -9.10
C VAL A 223 15.77 -8.72 -8.49
N ASP A 224 15.58 -10.01 -8.22
CA ASP A 224 16.62 -10.91 -7.74
C ASP A 224 16.83 -12.00 -8.77
N ALA A 225 18.10 -12.37 -9.01
CA ALA A 225 18.42 -13.41 -9.96
C ALA A 225 19.51 -14.34 -9.47
N GLU A 226 19.43 -15.56 -9.96
CA GLU A 226 20.50 -16.54 -9.90
C GLU A 226 21.08 -16.72 -11.31
N ALA A 227 22.37 -16.39 -11.49
CA ALA A 227 23.08 -16.52 -12.75
C ALA A 227 24.14 -17.62 -12.66
N ILE A 228 24.29 -18.38 -13.73
CA ILE A 228 25.34 -19.39 -13.88
C ILE A 228 26.50 -18.79 -14.69
N LEU A 229 27.66 -18.72 -14.06
CA LEU A 229 28.90 -18.24 -14.67
C LEU A 229 29.81 -19.42 -15.01
N VAL A 230 30.52 -19.33 -16.13
CA VAL A 230 31.48 -20.37 -16.60
C VAL A 230 32.81 -19.73 -17.02
N PRO A 231 33.93 -20.49 -17.03
CA PRO A 231 35.19 -20.01 -17.58
C PRO A 231 35.03 -19.54 -19.03
N ARG A 232 35.77 -18.50 -19.40
CA ARG A 232 35.82 -18.08 -20.80
C ARG A 232 36.52 -19.17 -21.63
N PRO A 233 36.09 -19.47 -22.87
CA PRO A 233 36.81 -20.37 -23.76
C PRO A 233 38.21 -19.81 -24.00
N ARG A 234 39.23 -20.63 -23.90
CA ARG A 234 40.60 -20.26 -24.31
C ARG A 234 40.55 -20.01 -25.81
N GLN A 235 40.96 -18.82 -26.24
CA GLN A 235 41.25 -18.50 -27.64
C GLN A 235 42.51 -19.21 -28.09
#